data_9796b7a7d70aae060a299d1d3db16253
#
_entry.id   9796b7a7d70aae060a299d1d3db16253
#
_cell.length_a   1.000
_cell.length_b   1.000
_cell.length_c   1.000
_cell.angle_alpha   90.00
_cell.angle_beta   90.00
_cell.angle_gamma   90.00
#
_symmetry.space_group_name_H-M   'P 1'
#
loop_
_entity.id
_entity.type
_entity.pdbx_description
1 polymer ?
#
loop_
_entity_poly.entity_id
_entity_poly.type
_entity_poly.pdbx_seq_one_letter_code
_entity_poly.pdbx_strand_id
1 'polypeptide(L)'
;TLQKHGVNVLSYSGVHFADAFAPHKIATSQGNNTSICEKVLISPNSVIVIDDFHKVDNTAIPLFNQIFKHGKFQMSNGDIADFTNCKIFLTSDISSSQSSMGFQKAASNKNDLKIHPDILSLVDECFPLKTLNEKGLRRLLWMKLKRLKSRLIDNDINLTFDFNYIQQTIKSILKEQVKIEALSNKILSEITPFVSDCILKGQKNIKLFIEKDNDRVDHKA
;
A
#
# COMPACT_ATOMS: atom_id res chain seq x y z
N THR A 1 9.13 10.71 4.77
CA THR A 1 9.85 11.86 4.27
C THR A 1 9.18 13.17 4.67
N LEU A 2 7.85 13.34 4.59
CA LEU A 2 7.14 14.53 5.11
C LEU A 2 7.35 14.69 6.63
N GLN A 3 7.31 13.60 7.38
CA GLN A 3 7.60 13.60 8.82
C GLN A 3 9.01 14.11 9.17
N LYS A 4 9.99 13.92 8.29
CA LYS A 4 11.35 14.47 8.47
C LYS A 4 11.40 16.01 8.40
N HIS A 5 10.37 16.62 7.83
CA HIS A 5 10.22 18.09 7.73
C HIS A 5 9.26 18.66 8.78
N GLY A 6 8.95 17.92 9.84
CA GLY A 6 8.07 18.39 10.92
C GLY A 6 6.58 18.41 10.56
N VAL A 7 6.19 17.83 9.43
CA VAL A 7 4.78 17.73 9.02
C VAL A 7 4.15 16.53 9.71
N ASN A 8 3.05 16.75 10.45
CA ASN A 8 2.29 15.66 11.05
C ASN A 8 1.53 14.90 9.95
N VAL A 9 1.75 13.57 9.88
CA VAL A 9 1.10 12.70 8.89
C VAL A 9 0.24 11.67 9.60
N LEU A 10 -1.07 11.74 9.37
CA LEU A 10 -2.07 10.80 9.85
C LEU A 10 -2.37 9.80 8.73
N SER A 11 -1.95 8.56 8.88
CA SER A 11 -2.12 7.52 7.87
C SER A 11 -3.11 6.45 8.34
N TYR A 12 -4.11 6.18 7.53
CA TYR A 12 -5.15 5.18 7.74
C TYR A 12 -5.27 4.27 6.53
N SER A 13 -5.76 3.04 6.74
CA SER A 13 -6.26 2.19 5.67
C SER A 13 -7.78 2.26 5.63
N GLY A 14 -8.39 2.24 4.46
CA GLY A 14 -9.85 2.15 4.28
C GLY A 14 -10.46 0.94 4.99
N VAL A 15 -9.68 -0.15 5.13
CA VAL A 15 -10.09 -1.33 5.93
C VAL A 15 -10.37 -0.97 7.40
N HIS A 16 -9.69 0.03 7.95
CA HIS A 16 -9.96 0.51 9.31
C HIS A 16 -11.40 1.04 9.46
N PHE A 17 -12.00 1.51 8.38
CA PHE A 17 -13.35 2.06 8.30
C PHE A 17 -14.31 1.15 7.52
N ALA A 18 -14.04 -0.14 7.41
CA ALA A 18 -14.82 -1.09 6.60
C ALA A 18 -15.97 -1.75 7.37
N ASP A 19 -16.33 -1.24 8.54
CA ASP A 19 -17.41 -1.77 9.37
C ASP A 19 -18.40 -0.67 9.81
N ALA A 20 -19.54 -1.08 10.35
CA ALA A 20 -20.61 -0.20 10.82
C ALA A 20 -20.18 0.77 11.95
N PHE A 21 -19.04 0.53 12.61
CA PHE A 21 -18.49 1.42 13.64
C PHE A 21 -17.58 2.52 13.03
N ALA A 22 -17.41 2.54 11.72
CA ALA A 22 -16.59 3.55 11.03
C ALA A 22 -16.96 5.01 11.40
N PRO A 23 -18.23 5.40 11.53
CA PRO A 23 -18.60 6.75 12.00
C PRO A 23 -17.96 7.11 13.35
N HIS A 24 -17.96 6.19 14.30
CA HIS A 24 -17.34 6.42 15.61
C HIS A 24 -15.83 6.62 15.51
N LYS A 25 -15.14 5.82 14.69
CA LYS A 25 -13.69 5.94 14.47
C LYS A 25 -13.27 7.29 13.87
N ILE A 26 -14.20 7.96 13.18
CA ILE A 26 -14.01 9.28 12.60
C ILE A 26 -14.27 10.36 13.65
N ALA A 27 -15.42 10.29 14.34
CA ALA A 27 -15.99 11.37 15.12
C ALA A 27 -15.72 11.30 16.62
N THR A 28 -15.50 10.09 17.19
CA THR A 28 -15.38 9.89 18.63
C THR A 28 -14.27 8.94 18.98
N SER A 29 -13.59 9.19 20.10
CA SER A 29 -12.61 8.25 20.65
C SER A 29 -13.28 7.03 21.27
N GLN A 30 -12.65 5.87 21.10
CA GLN A 30 -13.04 4.63 21.78
C GLN A 30 -11.86 4.10 22.59
N GLY A 31 -11.94 4.21 23.90
CA GLY A 31 -10.86 3.76 24.78
C GLY A 31 -9.55 4.49 24.50
N ASN A 32 -8.51 3.75 24.16
CA ASN A 32 -7.19 4.30 23.84
C ASN A 32 -7.03 4.76 22.37
N ASN A 33 -8.06 4.59 21.52
CA ASN A 33 -8.00 4.95 20.11
C ASN A 33 -8.60 6.34 19.89
N THR A 34 -7.75 7.31 19.60
CA THR A 34 -8.13 8.68 19.23
C THR A 34 -8.76 8.72 17.84
N SER A 35 -9.90 9.39 17.69
CA SER A 35 -10.58 9.57 16.40
C SER A 35 -9.78 10.46 15.45
N ILE A 36 -10.16 10.48 14.15
CA ILE A 36 -9.55 11.42 13.19
C ILE A 36 -9.78 12.86 13.63
N CYS A 37 -11.00 13.19 14.02
CA CYS A 37 -11.38 14.56 14.45
C CYS A 37 -10.55 15.05 15.63
N GLU A 38 -10.33 14.22 16.65
CA GLU A 38 -9.49 14.61 17.79
C GLU A 38 -8.03 14.80 17.43
N LYS A 39 -7.49 13.96 16.53
CA LYS A 39 -6.11 14.14 16.04
C LYS A 39 -5.95 15.44 15.27
N VAL A 40 -6.97 15.86 14.54
CA VAL A 40 -6.98 17.14 13.82
C VAL A 40 -7.12 18.31 14.79
N LEU A 41 -7.91 18.19 15.86
CA LEU A 41 -7.95 19.20 16.94
C LEU A 41 -6.56 19.46 17.55
N ILE A 42 -5.79 18.37 17.78
CA ILE A 42 -4.43 18.47 18.33
C ILE A 42 -3.46 19.05 17.27
N SER A 43 -3.64 18.71 15.99
CA SER A 43 -2.72 19.06 14.90
C SER A 43 -3.49 19.47 13.63
N PRO A 44 -3.99 20.72 13.56
CA PRO A 44 -4.87 21.16 12.47
C PRO A 44 -4.17 21.29 11.10
N ASN A 45 -2.84 21.32 11.07
CA ASN A 45 -2.04 21.39 9.82
C ASN A 45 -1.52 20.03 9.38
N SER A 46 -2.30 18.97 9.57
CA SER A 46 -1.89 17.60 9.27
C SER A 46 -2.07 17.24 7.79
N VAL A 47 -1.25 16.31 7.33
CA VAL A 47 -1.49 15.54 6.10
C VAL A 47 -2.22 14.26 6.47
N ILE A 48 -3.40 14.04 5.92
CA ILE A 48 -4.21 12.86 6.16
C ILE A 48 -4.14 11.98 4.91
N VAL A 49 -3.76 10.72 5.09
CA VAL A 49 -3.72 9.73 4.00
C VAL A 49 -4.68 8.60 4.35
N ILE A 50 -5.64 8.32 3.48
CA ILE A 50 -6.53 7.16 3.59
C ILE A 50 -6.29 6.26 2.40
N ASP A 51 -5.56 5.17 2.64
CA ASP A 51 -5.22 4.18 1.63
C ASP A 51 -6.38 3.21 1.41
N ASP A 52 -6.64 2.82 0.16
CA ASP A 52 -7.78 1.96 -0.21
C ASP A 52 -9.15 2.54 0.22
N PHE A 53 -9.41 3.82 -0.02
CA PHE A 53 -10.66 4.47 0.39
C PHE A 53 -11.93 3.76 -0.13
N HIS A 54 -11.83 3.03 -1.23
CA HIS A 54 -12.93 2.23 -1.78
C HIS A 54 -13.40 1.09 -0.86
N LYS A 55 -12.67 0.79 0.22
CA LYS A 55 -13.02 -0.21 1.24
C LYS A 55 -13.76 0.38 2.44
N VAL A 56 -13.92 1.70 2.47
CA VAL A 56 -14.66 2.41 3.54
C VAL A 56 -16.13 2.03 3.47
N ASP A 57 -16.73 1.74 4.63
CA ASP A 57 -18.15 1.41 4.73
C ASP A 57 -19.04 2.62 4.38
N ASN A 58 -20.18 2.33 3.77
CA ASN A 58 -21.13 3.36 3.33
C ASN A 58 -21.68 4.22 4.47
N THR A 59 -21.71 3.71 5.71
CA THR A 59 -22.15 4.47 6.90
C THR A 59 -21.21 5.63 7.24
N ALA A 60 -19.94 5.56 6.83
CA ALA A 60 -18.95 6.60 7.05
C ALA A 60 -18.93 7.67 5.93
N ILE A 61 -19.47 7.36 4.75
CA ILE A 61 -19.45 8.27 3.60
C ILE A 61 -20.10 9.62 3.89
N PRO A 62 -21.26 9.73 4.58
CA PRO A 62 -21.86 11.02 4.93
C PRO A 62 -20.96 11.90 5.80
N LEU A 63 -20.18 11.29 6.72
CA LEU A 63 -19.26 12.03 7.58
C LEU A 63 -18.07 12.57 6.78
N PHE A 64 -17.48 11.73 5.94
CA PHE A 64 -16.41 12.18 5.04
C PHE A 64 -16.90 13.26 4.07
N ASN A 65 -18.13 13.12 3.56
CA ASN A 65 -18.75 14.13 2.70
C ASN A 65 -18.85 15.48 3.44
N GLN A 66 -19.35 15.47 4.68
CA GLN A 66 -19.44 16.67 5.50
C GLN A 66 -18.07 17.32 5.71
N ILE A 67 -17.04 16.52 6.09
CA ILE A 67 -15.67 16.99 6.32
C ILE A 67 -15.09 17.61 5.03
N PHE A 68 -15.21 16.91 3.90
CA PHE A 68 -14.60 17.36 2.63
C PHE A 68 -15.30 18.59 2.05
N LYS A 69 -16.65 18.66 2.21
CA LYS A 69 -17.43 19.76 1.68
C LYS A 69 -17.31 21.04 2.51
N HIS A 70 -17.30 20.92 3.83
CA HIS A 70 -17.35 22.08 4.73
C HIS A 70 -16.02 22.38 5.43
N GLY A 71 -15.05 21.46 5.35
CA GLY A 71 -13.76 21.60 6.03
C GLY A 71 -13.86 21.59 7.55
N LYS A 72 -15.06 21.34 8.13
CA LYS A 72 -15.31 21.35 9.57
C LYS A 72 -16.26 20.23 9.97
N PHE A 73 -16.02 19.67 11.14
CA PHE A 73 -16.89 18.65 11.70
C PHE A 73 -17.13 18.93 13.19
N GLN A 74 -18.41 19.05 13.58
CA GLN A 74 -18.80 19.21 14.98
C GLN A 74 -18.91 17.83 15.62
N MET A 75 -18.13 17.61 16.65
CA MET A 75 -18.13 16.39 17.45
C MET A 75 -19.27 16.39 18.48
N SER A 76 -19.61 15.21 19.00
CA SER A 76 -20.69 15.06 20.00
C SER A 76 -20.44 15.77 21.32
N ASN A 77 -19.19 16.04 21.66
CA ASN A 77 -18.80 16.83 22.86
C ASN A 77 -18.89 18.35 22.65
N GLY A 78 -19.29 18.80 21.44
CA GLY A 78 -19.41 20.21 21.09
C GLY A 78 -18.17 20.81 20.44
N ASP A 79 -17.02 20.14 20.46
CA ASP A 79 -15.79 20.59 19.80
C ASP A 79 -15.95 20.59 18.28
N ILE A 80 -15.23 21.49 17.61
CA ILE A 80 -15.24 21.60 16.14
C ILE A 80 -13.85 21.26 15.63
N ALA A 81 -13.71 20.11 14.97
CA ALA A 81 -12.50 19.75 14.24
C ALA A 81 -12.42 20.52 12.92
N ASP A 82 -11.36 21.30 12.73
CA ASP A 82 -11.15 22.14 11.55
C ASP A 82 -10.11 21.51 10.62
N PHE A 83 -10.57 21.04 9.48
CA PHE A 83 -9.79 20.38 8.43
C PHE A 83 -9.35 21.34 7.31
N THR A 84 -9.70 22.63 7.38
CA THR A 84 -9.43 23.58 6.27
C THR A 84 -7.95 23.72 5.94
N ASN A 85 -7.07 23.50 6.89
CA ASN A 85 -5.63 23.50 6.71
C ASN A 85 -5.03 22.09 6.50
N CYS A 86 -5.84 21.05 6.54
CA CYS A 86 -5.39 19.69 6.26
C CYS A 86 -5.23 19.47 4.75
N LYS A 87 -4.25 18.62 4.37
CA LYS A 87 -4.16 18.05 3.03
C LYS A 87 -4.58 16.60 3.08
N ILE A 88 -5.61 16.25 2.33
CA ILE A 88 -6.22 14.91 2.37
C ILE A 88 -5.90 14.18 1.08
N PHE A 89 -5.31 12.99 1.20
CA PHE A 89 -4.99 12.11 0.08
C PHE A 89 -5.77 10.81 0.23
N LEU A 90 -6.51 10.46 -0.81
CA LEU A 90 -7.26 9.20 -0.90
C LEU A 90 -6.61 8.35 -1.99
N THR A 91 -6.38 7.06 -1.73
CA THR A 91 -6.04 6.12 -2.79
C THR A 91 -7.20 5.19 -3.07
N SER A 92 -7.35 4.74 -4.30
CA SER A 92 -8.39 3.80 -4.70
C SER A 92 -7.97 2.97 -5.89
N ASP A 93 -8.52 1.76 -5.98
CA ASP A 93 -8.46 0.96 -7.20
C ASP A 93 -9.35 1.54 -8.30
N ILE A 94 -8.99 1.21 -9.54
CA ILE A 94 -9.82 1.47 -10.72
C ILE A 94 -10.85 0.35 -10.87
N SER A 95 -12.09 0.67 -11.26
CA SER A 95 -13.10 -0.33 -11.58
C SER A 95 -12.68 -1.17 -12.78
N SER A 96 -12.73 -2.50 -12.64
CA SER A 96 -12.32 -3.45 -13.67
C SER A 96 -13.27 -3.56 -14.88
N SER A 97 -14.27 -2.69 -14.97
CA SER A 97 -15.29 -2.76 -16.03
C SER A 97 -14.80 -2.40 -17.44
N GLN A 98 -13.52 -2.09 -17.62
CA GLN A 98 -12.88 -1.84 -18.93
C GLN A 98 -11.54 -2.55 -19.13
N SER A 99 -11.31 -3.69 -18.54
CA SER A 99 -10.19 -4.55 -18.95
C SER A 99 -10.58 -5.43 -20.13
N SER A 100 -10.87 -4.83 -21.29
CA SER A 100 -10.74 -5.53 -22.56
C SER A 100 -9.26 -5.73 -22.85
N MET A 101 -8.90 -6.98 -23.15
CA MET A 101 -7.53 -7.44 -23.47
C MET A 101 -6.72 -6.41 -24.27
N GLY A 102 -5.55 -6.07 -23.76
CA GLY A 102 -4.50 -5.33 -24.48
C GLY A 102 -4.62 -3.80 -24.32
N PHE A 103 -3.70 -3.23 -23.55
CA PHE A 103 -3.53 -1.81 -23.24
C PHE A 103 -4.51 -1.25 -22.20
N GLN A 104 -4.11 -1.32 -20.92
CA GLN A 104 -4.74 -0.52 -19.88
C GLN A 104 -4.56 0.96 -20.22
N LYS A 105 -5.62 1.61 -20.68
CA LYS A 105 -5.67 3.08 -20.68
C LYS A 105 -5.50 3.52 -19.23
N ALA A 106 -4.56 4.43 -18.99
CA ALA A 106 -4.55 5.15 -17.72
C ALA A 106 -5.96 5.68 -17.45
N ALA A 107 -6.48 5.54 -16.22
CA ALA A 107 -7.80 6.06 -15.87
C ALA A 107 -7.86 7.52 -16.30
N SER A 108 -8.55 7.77 -17.41
CA SER A 108 -8.65 9.10 -17.99
C SER A 108 -9.83 9.87 -17.41
N ASN A 109 -10.75 9.17 -16.70
CA ASN A 109 -11.96 9.73 -16.15
C ASN A 109 -12.10 9.42 -14.65
N LYS A 110 -12.54 10.40 -13.87
CA LYS A 110 -12.89 10.25 -12.45
C LYS A 110 -13.87 9.08 -12.21
N ASN A 111 -14.75 8.80 -13.18
CA ASN A 111 -15.79 7.76 -13.09
C ASN A 111 -15.28 6.32 -13.08
N ASP A 112 -14.00 6.09 -13.39
CA ASP A 112 -13.38 4.75 -13.35
C ASP A 112 -12.91 4.34 -11.94
N LEU A 113 -12.99 5.24 -10.97
CA LEU A 113 -12.56 5.00 -9.59
C LEU A 113 -13.67 4.30 -8.80
N LYS A 114 -13.30 3.36 -7.94
CA LYS A 114 -14.20 2.69 -6.98
C LYS A 114 -14.47 3.55 -5.74
N ILE A 115 -14.66 4.84 -5.93
CA ILE A 115 -14.97 5.78 -4.84
C ILE A 115 -16.43 6.20 -4.99
N HIS A 116 -17.13 6.38 -3.86
CA HIS A 116 -18.49 6.85 -3.84
C HIS A 116 -18.63 8.18 -4.63
N PRO A 117 -19.63 8.34 -5.51
CA PRO A 117 -19.78 9.52 -6.37
C PRO A 117 -19.78 10.84 -5.61
N ASP A 118 -20.43 10.88 -4.44
CA ASP A 118 -20.50 12.09 -3.62
C ASP A 118 -19.12 12.57 -3.15
N ILE A 119 -18.25 11.61 -2.77
CA ILE A 119 -16.85 11.91 -2.39
C ILE A 119 -16.06 12.34 -3.61
N LEU A 120 -16.23 11.62 -4.71
CA LEU A 120 -15.50 11.89 -5.95
C LEU A 120 -15.77 13.29 -6.52
N SER A 121 -16.99 13.80 -6.32
CA SER A 121 -17.39 15.16 -6.72
C SER A 121 -16.61 16.25 -5.95
N LEU A 122 -16.13 15.94 -4.74
CA LEU A 122 -15.42 16.86 -3.85
C LEU A 122 -13.89 16.79 -4.00
N VAL A 123 -13.39 15.84 -4.81
CA VAL A 123 -11.95 15.71 -5.05
C VAL A 123 -11.46 16.80 -6.00
N ASP A 124 -10.48 17.60 -5.57
CA ASP A 124 -9.89 18.67 -6.36
C ASP A 124 -9.12 18.11 -7.56
N GLU A 125 -8.20 17.16 -7.31
CA GLU A 125 -7.32 16.60 -8.32
C GLU A 125 -7.23 15.07 -8.24
N CYS A 126 -7.17 14.41 -9.40
CA CYS A 126 -6.96 12.98 -9.53
C CYS A 126 -5.63 12.69 -10.24
N PHE A 127 -4.79 11.88 -9.63
CA PHE A 127 -3.49 11.47 -10.17
C PHE A 127 -3.53 9.99 -10.57
N PRO A 128 -3.69 9.65 -11.87
CA PRO A 128 -3.65 8.27 -12.29
C PRO A 128 -2.23 7.71 -12.17
N LEU A 129 -2.08 6.65 -11.38
CA LEU A 129 -0.83 5.92 -11.28
C LEU A 129 -0.74 4.92 -12.44
N LYS A 130 0.38 4.97 -13.17
CA LYS A 130 0.65 4.01 -14.25
C LYS A 130 0.95 2.64 -13.66
N THR A 131 0.46 1.59 -14.33
CA THR A 131 0.86 0.21 -14.04
C THR A 131 2.37 0.05 -14.20
N LEU A 132 2.97 -0.79 -13.36
CA LEU A 132 4.41 -1.06 -13.44
C LEU A 132 4.69 -1.87 -14.71
N ASN A 133 5.56 -1.32 -15.56
CA ASN A 133 6.17 -2.05 -16.65
C ASN A 133 7.27 -3.00 -16.12
N GLU A 134 7.85 -3.81 -17.02
CA GLU A 134 8.95 -4.74 -16.66
C GLU A 134 10.10 -4.05 -15.91
N LYS A 135 10.46 -2.83 -16.33
CA LYS A 135 11.51 -2.02 -15.70
C LYS A 135 11.14 -1.63 -14.25
N GLY A 136 9.89 -1.27 -14.03
CA GLY A 136 9.35 -0.96 -12.69
C GLY A 136 9.29 -2.18 -11.78
N LEU A 137 8.84 -3.33 -12.33
CA LEU A 137 8.83 -4.61 -11.62
C LEU A 137 10.24 -5.04 -11.21
N ARG A 138 11.22 -4.92 -12.12
CA ARG A 138 12.63 -5.21 -11.82
C ARG A 138 13.15 -4.35 -10.66
N ARG A 139 12.86 -3.05 -10.69
CA ARG A 139 13.26 -2.14 -9.61
C ARG A 139 12.60 -2.49 -8.28
N LEU A 140 11.31 -2.81 -8.29
CA LEU A 140 10.56 -3.21 -7.10
C LEU A 140 11.12 -4.52 -6.51
N LEU A 141 11.34 -5.54 -7.34
CA LEU A 141 11.94 -6.81 -6.95
C LEU A 141 13.31 -6.56 -6.30
N TRP A 142 14.17 -5.78 -6.96
CA TRP A 142 15.49 -5.44 -6.43
C TRP A 142 15.43 -4.75 -5.07
N MET A 143 14.49 -3.82 -4.88
CA MET A 143 14.29 -3.15 -3.58
C MET A 143 13.87 -4.14 -2.48
N LYS A 144 13.00 -5.10 -2.79
CA LYS A 144 12.57 -6.12 -1.83
C LYS A 144 13.71 -7.07 -1.46
N LEU A 145 14.46 -7.54 -2.44
CA LEU A 145 15.63 -8.39 -2.23
C LEU A 145 16.73 -7.67 -1.44
N LYS A 146 16.97 -6.38 -1.71
CA LYS A 146 17.91 -5.57 -0.94
C LYS A 146 17.48 -5.43 0.53
N ARG A 147 16.20 -5.26 0.81
CA ARG A 147 15.69 -5.23 2.20
C ARG A 147 15.87 -6.57 2.90
N LEU A 148 15.62 -7.68 2.20
CA LEU A 148 15.86 -9.02 2.74
C LEU A 148 17.35 -9.21 3.06
N LYS A 149 18.24 -8.87 2.11
CA LYS A 149 19.69 -8.92 2.31
C LYS A 149 20.12 -8.11 3.53
N SER A 150 19.64 -6.86 3.69
CA SER A 150 20.02 -6.03 4.84
C SER A 150 19.65 -6.67 6.18
N ARG A 151 18.46 -7.28 6.29
CA ARG A 151 18.01 -7.98 7.50
C ARG A 151 18.87 -9.22 7.82
N LEU A 152 19.38 -9.88 6.80
CA LEU A 152 20.22 -11.08 6.97
C LEU A 152 21.67 -10.71 7.34
N ILE A 153 22.18 -9.59 6.86
CA ILE A 153 23.50 -9.06 7.24
C ILE A 153 23.58 -8.79 8.73
N ASP A 154 22.51 -8.29 9.35
CA ASP A 154 22.45 -8.06 10.80
C ASP A 154 22.62 -9.36 11.62
N ASN A 155 22.48 -10.53 10.99
CA ASN A 155 22.68 -11.86 11.56
C ASN A 155 23.91 -12.60 10.96
N ASP A 156 24.90 -11.88 10.44
CA ASP A 156 26.11 -12.40 9.80
C ASP A 156 25.86 -13.31 8.57
N ILE A 157 24.70 -13.16 7.90
CA ILE A 157 24.36 -13.95 6.73
C ILE A 157 24.48 -13.10 5.47
N ASN A 158 25.32 -13.55 4.54
CA ASN A 158 25.51 -12.86 3.27
C ASN A 158 24.68 -13.52 2.16
N LEU A 159 23.61 -12.82 1.72
CA LEU A 159 22.75 -13.27 0.63
C LEU A 159 23.14 -12.60 -0.69
N THR A 160 23.38 -13.39 -1.72
CA THR A 160 23.68 -12.93 -3.08
C THR A 160 22.66 -13.48 -4.08
N PHE A 161 22.43 -12.73 -5.15
CA PHE A 161 21.45 -13.08 -6.19
C PHE A 161 22.14 -13.10 -7.56
N ASP A 162 21.86 -14.14 -8.35
CA ASP A 162 22.28 -14.15 -9.75
C ASP A 162 21.30 -13.30 -10.60
N PHE A 163 21.83 -12.68 -11.65
CA PHE A 163 21.05 -11.90 -12.60
C PHE A 163 19.96 -12.73 -13.31
N ASN A 164 20.27 -14.00 -13.63
CA ASN A 164 19.33 -14.92 -14.25
C ASN A 164 18.12 -15.23 -13.32
N TYR A 165 18.37 -15.38 -12.01
CA TYR A 165 17.31 -15.56 -11.02
C TYR A 165 16.32 -14.40 -11.06
N ILE A 166 16.81 -13.17 -11.04
CA ILE A 166 15.98 -11.96 -11.12
C ILE A 166 15.18 -11.91 -12.42
N GLN A 167 15.80 -12.22 -13.55
CA GLN A 167 15.14 -12.22 -14.87
C GLN A 167 14.02 -13.25 -14.97
N GLN A 168 14.24 -14.48 -14.51
CA GLN A 168 13.22 -15.54 -14.57
C GLN A 168 12.08 -15.28 -13.61
N THR A 169 12.35 -14.81 -12.39
CA THR A 169 11.33 -14.40 -11.44
C THR A 169 10.41 -13.31 -12.04
N ILE A 170 10.97 -12.32 -12.71
CA ILE A 170 10.18 -11.30 -13.40
C ILE A 170 9.34 -11.89 -14.53
N LYS A 171 9.90 -12.80 -15.34
CA LYS A 171 9.17 -13.45 -16.43
C LYS A 171 8.00 -14.31 -15.90
N SER A 172 8.17 -15.04 -14.79
CA SER A 172 7.10 -15.82 -14.18
C SER A 172 5.97 -14.92 -13.67
N ILE A 173 6.32 -13.81 -13.03
CA ILE A 173 5.36 -12.81 -12.52
C ILE A 173 4.53 -12.20 -13.67
N LEU A 174 5.19 -11.84 -14.77
CA LEU A 174 4.52 -11.27 -15.95
C LEU A 174 3.60 -12.29 -16.62
N LYS A 175 4.00 -13.58 -16.69
CA LYS A 175 3.16 -14.66 -17.23
C LYS A 175 1.91 -14.92 -16.39
N GLU A 176 2.04 -14.92 -15.07
CA GLU A 176 0.97 -15.25 -14.13
C GLU A 176 0.05 -14.07 -13.81
N GLN A 177 0.30 -12.87 -14.35
CA GLN A 177 -0.43 -11.64 -14.06
C GLN A 177 -0.60 -11.38 -12.54
N VAL A 178 0.42 -11.75 -11.76
CA VAL A 178 0.41 -11.65 -10.29
C VAL A 178 0.24 -10.18 -9.90
N LYS A 179 -0.73 -9.91 -9.02
CA LYS A 179 -0.88 -8.58 -8.43
C LYS A 179 0.40 -8.20 -7.67
N ILE A 180 0.81 -6.93 -7.77
CA ILE A 180 2.06 -6.41 -7.18
C ILE A 180 2.13 -6.67 -5.67
N GLU A 181 1.00 -6.63 -4.98
CA GLU A 181 0.90 -6.95 -3.55
C GLU A 181 1.24 -8.42 -3.27
N ALA A 182 0.73 -9.34 -4.10
CA ALA A 182 1.02 -10.77 -4.00
C ALA A 182 2.47 -11.10 -4.37
N LEU A 183 3.14 -10.24 -5.15
CA LEU A 183 4.54 -10.38 -5.52
C LEU A 183 5.46 -10.52 -4.29
N SER A 184 5.28 -9.65 -3.30
CA SER A 184 6.08 -9.69 -2.08
C SER A 184 5.91 -11.00 -1.32
N ASN A 185 4.68 -11.46 -1.21
CA ASN A 185 4.34 -12.70 -0.53
C ASN A 185 4.88 -13.92 -1.30
N LYS A 186 4.76 -13.91 -2.63
CA LYS A 186 5.30 -14.99 -3.49
C LYS A 186 6.81 -15.10 -3.35
N ILE A 187 7.54 -13.99 -3.48
CA ILE A 187 9.01 -13.98 -3.33
C ILE A 187 9.43 -14.45 -1.93
N LEU A 188 8.76 -13.94 -0.90
CA LEU A 188 9.07 -14.34 0.48
C LEU A 188 8.74 -15.81 0.73
N SER A 189 7.61 -16.33 0.24
CA SER A 189 7.23 -17.74 0.41
C SER A 189 8.17 -18.70 -0.32
N GLU A 190 8.77 -18.29 -1.42
CA GLU A 190 9.76 -19.10 -2.16
C GLU A 190 11.15 -19.04 -1.50
N ILE A 191 11.60 -17.86 -1.07
CA ILE A 191 12.97 -17.66 -0.57
C ILE A 191 13.10 -18.00 0.92
N THR A 192 12.09 -17.67 1.74
CA THR A 192 12.21 -17.81 3.20
C THR A 192 12.47 -19.24 3.66
N PRO A 193 11.77 -20.28 3.16
CA PRO A 193 12.03 -21.66 3.59
C PRO A 193 13.47 -22.10 3.29
N PHE A 194 13.96 -21.74 2.10
CA PHE A 194 15.33 -22.07 1.69
C PHE A 194 16.38 -21.35 2.55
N VAL A 195 16.22 -20.04 2.77
CA VAL A 195 17.13 -19.26 3.62
C VAL A 195 17.11 -19.79 5.05
N SER A 196 15.92 -20.15 5.57
CA SER A 196 15.78 -20.75 6.91
C SER A 196 16.51 -22.09 7.04
N ASP A 197 16.41 -22.95 6.05
CA ASP A 197 17.13 -24.24 6.02
C ASP A 197 18.64 -24.05 5.98
N CYS A 198 19.14 -23.12 5.17
CA CYS A 198 20.54 -22.75 5.11
C CYS A 198 21.07 -22.22 6.47
N ILE A 199 20.27 -21.38 7.15
CA ILE A 199 20.60 -20.86 8.47
C ILE A 199 20.70 -21.99 9.50
N LEU A 200 19.74 -22.91 9.50
CA LEU A 200 19.72 -24.07 10.40
C LEU A 200 20.94 -24.98 10.18
N LYS A 201 21.44 -25.05 8.94
CA LYS A 201 22.67 -25.78 8.59
C LYS A 201 23.97 -24.99 8.89
N GLY A 202 23.88 -23.80 9.49
CA GLY A 202 25.03 -22.98 9.87
C GLY A 202 25.72 -22.27 8.70
N GLN A 203 25.05 -22.16 7.57
CA GLN A 203 25.63 -21.52 6.37
C GLN A 203 25.54 -20.00 6.47
N LYS A 204 26.67 -19.33 6.30
CA LYS A 204 26.76 -17.86 6.35
C LYS A 204 26.74 -17.19 4.99
N ASN A 205 27.04 -17.90 3.91
CA ASN A 205 27.04 -17.39 2.54
C ASN A 205 25.99 -18.17 1.72
N ILE A 206 24.94 -17.49 1.32
CA ILE A 206 23.82 -18.07 0.59
C ILE A 206 23.76 -17.44 -0.79
N LYS A 207 23.72 -18.23 -1.86
CA LYS A 207 23.59 -17.75 -3.23
C LYS A 207 22.31 -18.31 -3.86
N LEU A 208 21.43 -17.41 -4.28
CA LEU A 208 20.25 -17.77 -5.07
C LEU A 208 20.56 -17.69 -6.56
N PHE A 209 20.42 -18.82 -7.25
CA PHE A 209 20.62 -18.94 -8.69
C PHE A 209 19.62 -19.97 -9.28
N ILE A 210 19.49 -20.00 -10.59
CA ILE A 210 18.68 -20.99 -11.28
C ILE A 210 19.61 -21.85 -12.13
N GLU A 211 19.61 -23.15 -11.92
CA GLU A 211 20.32 -24.08 -12.78
C GLU A 211 19.66 -24.15 -14.16
N LYS A 212 20.51 -24.26 -15.20
CA LYS A 212 20.08 -24.19 -16.60
C LYS A 212 19.28 -25.39 -17.08
N ASP A 213 19.16 -26.46 -16.32
CA ASP A 213 18.43 -27.67 -16.70
C ASP A 213 17.25 -27.92 -15.76
N ASN A 214 16.09 -28.00 -16.39
CA ASN A 214 14.77 -28.25 -15.80
C ASN A 214 14.17 -27.10 -14.95
N ASP A 215 13.00 -26.66 -15.33
CA ASP A 215 12.02 -25.76 -14.72
C ASP A 215 11.85 -25.82 -13.18
N ARG A 216 12.87 -26.24 -12.45
CA ARG A 216 12.96 -26.25 -10.99
C ARG A 216 13.98 -25.21 -10.52
N VAL A 217 13.53 -24.39 -9.62
CA VAL A 217 14.42 -23.48 -8.86
C VAL A 217 15.20 -24.34 -7.89
N ASP A 218 16.44 -24.72 -8.25
CA ASP A 218 17.32 -25.39 -7.35
C ASP A 218 18.19 -24.36 -6.62
N HIS A 219 18.25 -24.50 -5.33
CA HIS A 219 18.99 -23.64 -4.42
C HIS A 219 20.19 -24.43 -3.91
N LYS A 220 21.42 -24.03 -4.30
CA LYS A 220 22.65 -24.58 -3.71
C LYS A 220 23.24 -23.61 -2.69
N ALA A 221 23.63 -24.20 -1.62
CA ALA A 221 24.33 -23.56 -0.51
C ALA A 221 25.83 -23.48 -0.76
#